data_d989d4d1b60958c24a5eb8c7d2eb2d73
#
_entry.id   d989d4d1b60958c24a5eb8c7d2eb2d73
#
_cell.length_a   1.000
_cell.length_b   1.000
_cell.length_c   1.000
_cell.angle_alpha   90.00
_cell.angle_beta   90.00
_cell.angle_gamma   90.00
#
_symmetry.space_group_name_H-M   'P 1'
#
loop_
_entity.id
_entity.type
_entity.pdbx_description
1 polymer ?
#
loop_
_entity_poly.entity_id
_entity_poly.type
_entity_poly.pdbx_seq_one_letter_code
_entity_poly.pdbx_strand_id
1 'polypeptide(L)'
;MQTVKKGQITLKMKKILSALLASAVAMSLVAGCGGEKKEDAKASDVIKVGVFLPLTGDNAAGGELELRGIKLANKLHPEVLGKKIELVVADNKSDKAEAASVAARLIEKDKVSVIVGSYGSSLSMAAGNIVKDSKVPAVGTSCTNPQVTANNDYYFRACFIDPFQGTVMANYAFKQGAKKVAIVQEVSNDYAVGLAKFFKEAFIKLTGDENSIVEIANYQTGDKDFSAILTNIKAKNPDAIFAPGNFTESALLVKQARQLGIEAPFMGGDTWETQEFIDVGGKDVEGVALSTAFDREKATTPEAKKFLDEYVKEYKGEPSALTAMAYDAYLIAIDGIKRAGSTDTVKIRDAIAATKDLECVTGMTTLDKNGDPIKGAVIKTVKDGKFTFLD
;
A
#
# COMPACT_ATOMS: atom_id res chain seq x y z
N MET A 1 41.77 -14.57 -57.27
CA MET A 1 41.38 -15.26 -58.50
C MET A 1 39.89 -15.50 -58.51
N GLN A 2 39.26 -14.95 -59.50
CA GLN A 2 37.88 -15.08 -60.01
C GLN A 2 36.78 -14.63 -59.02
N THR A 3 36.26 -13.45 -59.12
CA THR A 3 35.52 -12.68 -60.18
C THR A 3 34.21 -13.33 -60.60
N VAL A 4 33.11 -12.51 -60.36
CA VAL A 4 32.01 -12.20 -61.30
C VAL A 4 30.86 -13.24 -61.33
N LYS A 5 29.58 -12.86 -61.20
CA LYS A 5 28.81 -11.92 -62.04
C LYS A 5 27.45 -11.52 -61.41
N LYS A 6 27.13 -10.29 -61.59
CA LYS A 6 25.78 -9.67 -61.67
C LYS A 6 24.83 -10.43 -62.57
N GLY A 7 23.55 -10.41 -62.21
CA GLY A 7 22.45 -10.75 -63.07
C GLY A 7 21.20 -10.02 -62.70
N GLN A 8 21.05 -8.80 -63.25
CA GLN A 8 19.76 -8.11 -63.35
C GLN A 8 18.80 -8.91 -64.21
N ILE A 9 17.56 -9.04 -63.78
CA ILE A 9 16.44 -9.21 -64.71
C ILE A 9 15.39 -8.16 -64.36
N THR A 10 15.31 -7.25 -65.30
CA THR A 10 14.40 -6.13 -65.46
C THR A 10 13.01 -6.60 -65.89
N LEU A 11 12.03 -5.84 -65.37
CA LEU A 11 10.83 -5.34 -66.07
C LEU A 11 10.31 -6.06 -67.32
N LYS A 12 9.10 -6.54 -67.24
CA LYS A 12 8.03 -6.52 -68.28
C LYS A 12 6.84 -7.28 -67.68
N MET A 13 5.65 -6.83 -67.70
CA MET A 13 4.74 -6.15 -68.58
C MET A 13 3.55 -5.66 -67.78
N LYS A 14 3.22 -4.45 -67.76
CA LYS A 14 2.40 -3.58 -68.60
C LYS A 14 1.22 -4.25 -69.32
N LYS A 15 0.00 -3.83 -68.86
CA LYS A 15 -1.21 -3.65 -69.67
C LYS A 15 -1.95 -4.88 -70.13
N ILE A 16 -3.18 -4.99 -69.68
CA ILE A 16 -4.42 -5.40 -70.34
C ILE A 16 -5.48 -5.37 -69.24
N LEU A 17 -6.61 -4.78 -69.26
CA LEU A 17 -7.35 -4.03 -70.26
C LEU A 17 -8.47 -3.29 -69.52
N SER A 18 -8.63 -2.05 -69.85
CA SER A 18 -9.84 -1.28 -69.52
C SER A 18 -11.00 -1.81 -70.34
N ALA A 19 -12.18 -1.85 -69.80
CA ALA A 19 -13.40 -1.36 -70.39
C ALA A 19 -14.67 -2.08 -69.99
N LEU A 20 -15.71 -1.29 -69.87
CA LEU A 20 -17.15 -1.58 -69.90
C LEU A 20 -17.77 -1.77 -68.51
N LEU A 21 -18.75 -1.02 -68.04
CA LEU A 21 -19.68 -0.09 -68.73
C LEU A 21 -20.27 0.87 -67.68
N ALA A 22 -20.42 2.10 -68.08
CA ALA A 22 -21.29 3.10 -67.46
C ALA A 22 -22.77 2.80 -67.76
N SER A 23 -23.61 3.06 -66.77
CA SER A 23 -25.03 3.51 -66.78
C SER A 23 -25.72 2.98 -65.56
N ALA A 24 -26.29 3.74 -64.67
CA ALA A 24 -27.37 4.67 -64.81
C ALA A 24 -27.43 5.64 -63.63
N VAL A 25 -27.47 6.92 -63.93
CA VAL A 25 -27.90 8.00 -63.07
C VAL A 25 -29.41 7.90 -62.90
N ALA A 26 -29.87 7.81 -61.64
CA ALA A 26 -31.22 8.23 -61.29
C ALA A 26 -31.14 8.99 -59.96
N MET A 27 -31.39 10.27 -60.06
CA MET A 27 -31.64 11.18 -58.93
C MET A 27 -32.80 10.69 -58.06
N SER A 28 -32.57 10.72 -56.76
CA SER A 28 -33.64 11.04 -55.80
C SER A 28 -33.00 11.79 -54.61
N LEU A 29 -33.13 13.10 -54.66
CA LEU A 29 -32.97 13.99 -53.51
C LEU A 29 -34.10 13.64 -52.51
N VAL A 30 -33.72 13.10 -51.39
CA VAL A 30 -34.52 13.16 -50.19
C VAL A 30 -33.61 13.72 -49.09
N ALA A 31 -33.91 14.95 -48.72
CA ALA A 31 -33.40 15.58 -47.52
C ALA A 31 -33.78 14.74 -46.32
N GLY A 32 -32.81 14.07 -45.70
CA GLY A 32 -32.92 13.41 -44.43
C GLY A 32 -31.82 13.91 -43.51
N CYS A 33 -32.13 14.81 -42.59
CA CYS A 33 -31.30 15.06 -41.42
C CYS A 33 -31.10 13.74 -40.65
N GLY A 34 -30.04 13.05 -40.98
CA GLY A 34 -29.52 11.94 -40.19
C GLY A 34 -28.57 12.49 -39.15
N GLY A 35 -29.09 12.80 -37.93
CA GLY A 35 -28.22 13.00 -36.78
C GLY A 35 -27.39 11.75 -36.62
N GLU A 36 -26.06 11.91 -36.55
CA GLU A 36 -25.17 10.90 -36.03
C GLU A 36 -25.72 10.48 -34.65
N LYS A 37 -26.32 9.31 -34.58
CA LYS A 37 -26.50 8.62 -33.32
C LYS A 37 -25.08 8.37 -32.82
N LYS A 38 -24.62 9.19 -31.87
CA LYS A 38 -23.64 8.75 -30.90
C LYS A 38 -24.20 7.43 -30.35
N GLU A 39 -23.54 6.34 -30.64
CA GLU A 39 -23.77 5.12 -29.85
C GLU A 39 -23.51 5.52 -28.42
N ASP A 40 -24.58 5.66 -27.66
CA ASP A 40 -24.49 5.73 -26.21
C ASP A 40 -23.79 4.44 -25.81
N ALA A 41 -22.51 4.57 -25.41
CA ALA A 41 -21.79 3.49 -24.81
C ALA A 41 -22.66 2.99 -23.67
N LYS A 42 -23.18 1.76 -23.77
CA LYS A 42 -23.98 1.12 -22.72
C LYS A 42 -23.23 1.36 -21.42
N ALA A 43 -23.84 2.13 -20.51
CA ALA A 43 -23.25 2.38 -19.21
C ALA A 43 -22.91 1.01 -18.60
N SER A 44 -21.64 0.81 -18.28
CA SER A 44 -21.19 -0.46 -17.69
C SER A 44 -22.02 -0.77 -16.46
N ASP A 45 -22.54 -2.01 -16.37
CA ASP A 45 -23.31 -2.48 -15.22
C ASP A 45 -22.42 -2.69 -13.97
N VAL A 46 -21.11 -2.47 -14.11
CA VAL A 46 -20.12 -2.60 -13.04
C VAL A 46 -19.31 -1.33 -12.87
N ILE A 47 -18.86 -1.08 -11.65
CA ILE A 47 -17.87 -0.05 -11.32
C ILE A 47 -16.56 -0.76 -10.97
N LYS A 48 -15.49 -0.41 -11.70
CA LYS A 48 -14.17 -1.01 -11.48
C LYS A 48 -13.38 -0.26 -10.43
N VAL A 49 -12.91 -1.00 -9.43
CA VAL A 49 -11.97 -0.55 -8.40
C VAL A 49 -10.65 -1.26 -8.64
N GLY A 50 -9.60 -0.51 -8.91
CA GLY A 50 -8.25 -1.07 -9.09
C GLY A 50 -7.66 -1.40 -7.73
N VAL A 51 -6.95 -2.53 -7.65
CA VAL A 51 -6.21 -2.95 -6.45
C VAL A 51 -4.80 -3.28 -6.89
N PHE A 52 -3.80 -2.57 -6.36
CA PHE A 52 -2.39 -2.89 -6.62
C PHE A 52 -1.66 -3.14 -5.32
N LEU A 53 -1.16 -4.36 -5.17
CA LEU A 53 -0.52 -4.85 -3.95
C LEU A 53 0.69 -5.72 -4.31
N PRO A 54 1.67 -5.85 -3.42
CA PRO A 54 2.74 -6.83 -3.59
C PRO A 54 2.20 -8.22 -3.24
N LEU A 55 1.77 -8.98 -4.25
CA LEU A 55 1.27 -10.34 -4.07
C LEU A 55 2.35 -11.39 -4.27
N THR A 56 3.51 -10.97 -4.79
CA THR A 56 4.75 -11.75 -4.91
C THR A 56 5.95 -10.90 -4.50
N GLY A 57 7.11 -11.53 -4.25
CA GLY A 57 8.33 -10.87 -3.79
C GLY A 57 8.36 -10.67 -2.27
N ASP A 58 9.28 -9.83 -1.79
CA ASP A 58 9.66 -9.71 -0.37
C ASP A 58 8.53 -9.20 0.54
N ASN A 59 7.54 -8.51 -0.01
CA ASN A 59 6.40 -7.97 0.74
C ASN A 59 5.10 -8.79 0.57
N ALA A 60 5.17 -9.98 -0.02
CA ALA A 60 3.98 -10.75 -0.40
C ALA A 60 3.05 -11.08 0.78
N ALA A 61 3.61 -11.42 1.95
CA ALA A 61 2.80 -11.75 3.13
C ALA A 61 1.94 -10.54 3.58
N GLY A 62 2.51 -9.32 3.58
CA GLY A 62 1.76 -8.10 3.88
C GLY A 62 0.68 -7.81 2.84
N GLY A 63 1.04 -7.92 1.56
CA GLY A 63 0.11 -7.70 0.44
C GLY A 63 -1.06 -8.69 0.44
N GLU A 64 -0.81 -9.95 0.79
CA GLU A 64 -1.88 -10.95 0.94
C GLU A 64 -2.85 -10.62 2.08
N LEU A 65 -2.35 -10.19 3.24
CA LEU A 65 -3.20 -9.77 4.35
C LEU A 65 -4.10 -8.60 3.95
N GLU A 66 -3.57 -7.63 3.24
CA GLU A 66 -4.34 -6.50 2.73
C GLU A 66 -5.37 -6.94 1.67
N LEU A 67 -5.00 -7.83 0.76
CA LEU A 67 -5.95 -8.36 -0.23
C LEU A 67 -7.13 -9.09 0.41
N ARG A 68 -6.91 -9.80 1.52
CA ARG A 68 -8.00 -10.42 2.30
C ARG A 68 -8.96 -9.36 2.84
N GLY A 69 -8.44 -8.25 3.36
CA GLY A 69 -9.25 -7.13 3.83
C GLY A 69 -10.12 -6.53 2.73
N ILE A 70 -9.52 -6.20 1.58
CA ILE A 70 -10.23 -5.64 0.43
C ILE A 70 -11.29 -6.60 -0.11
N LYS A 71 -10.96 -7.88 -0.26
CA LYS A 71 -11.92 -8.89 -0.73
C LYS A 71 -13.10 -9.07 0.23
N LEU A 72 -12.84 -9.09 1.54
CA LEU A 72 -13.89 -9.18 2.53
C LEU A 72 -14.78 -7.93 2.52
N ALA A 73 -14.19 -6.74 2.42
CA ALA A 73 -14.92 -5.48 2.28
C ALA A 73 -15.83 -5.50 1.04
N ASN A 74 -15.32 -5.92 -0.11
CA ASN A 74 -16.11 -6.04 -1.33
C ASN A 74 -17.22 -7.10 -1.22
N LYS A 75 -16.98 -8.21 -0.52
CA LYS A 75 -18.01 -9.22 -0.25
C LYS A 75 -19.16 -8.67 0.59
N LEU A 76 -18.86 -7.83 1.57
CA LEU A 76 -19.83 -7.25 2.49
C LEU A 76 -20.50 -5.98 1.94
N HIS A 77 -19.84 -5.28 1.03
CA HIS A 77 -20.29 -4.05 0.36
C HIS A 77 -20.08 -4.16 -1.16
N PRO A 78 -20.80 -5.08 -1.84
CA PRO A 78 -20.52 -5.44 -3.24
C PRO A 78 -21.03 -4.44 -4.28
N GLU A 79 -21.80 -3.42 -3.85
CA GLU A 79 -22.50 -2.52 -4.75
C GLU A 79 -22.41 -1.06 -4.30
N VAL A 80 -22.33 -0.15 -5.26
CA VAL A 80 -22.44 1.30 -5.07
C VAL A 80 -23.20 1.91 -6.25
N LEU A 81 -24.03 2.91 -6.01
CA LEU A 81 -24.89 3.54 -7.03
C LEU A 81 -25.77 2.54 -7.80
N GLY A 82 -26.19 1.44 -7.17
CA GLY A 82 -26.99 0.38 -7.80
C GLY A 82 -26.23 -0.48 -8.81
N LYS A 83 -24.88 -0.40 -8.82
CA LYS A 83 -24.01 -1.18 -9.70
C LYS A 83 -23.07 -2.05 -8.87
N LYS A 84 -22.74 -3.24 -9.39
CA LYS A 84 -21.76 -4.12 -8.77
C LYS A 84 -20.34 -3.52 -8.86
N ILE A 85 -19.54 -3.80 -7.84
CA ILE A 85 -18.14 -3.44 -7.81
C ILE A 85 -17.31 -4.63 -8.30
N GLU A 86 -16.49 -4.40 -9.31
CA GLU A 86 -15.51 -5.33 -9.84
C GLU A 86 -14.11 -4.92 -9.32
N LEU A 87 -13.43 -5.80 -8.58
CA LEU A 87 -12.05 -5.60 -8.18
C LEU A 87 -11.11 -6.02 -9.31
N VAL A 88 -10.33 -5.09 -9.84
CA VAL A 88 -9.26 -5.36 -10.80
C VAL A 88 -7.94 -5.47 -10.02
N VAL A 89 -7.60 -6.69 -9.63
CA VAL A 89 -6.41 -6.97 -8.80
C VAL A 89 -5.16 -7.11 -9.65
N ALA A 90 -4.10 -6.45 -9.24
CA ALA A 90 -2.81 -6.43 -9.93
C ALA A 90 -1.65 -6.55 -8.94
N ASP A 91 -0.72 -7.45 -9.24
CA ASP A 91 0.50 -7.69 -8.48
C ASP A 91 1.59 -6.71 -8.91
N ASN A 92 2.16 -5.95 -7.97
CA ASN A 92 3.30 -5.06 -8.20
C ASN A 92 4.65 -5.72 -7.87
N LYS A 93 4.65 -7.01 -7.52
CA LYS A 93 5.84 -7.86 -7.32
C LYS A 93 6.85 -7.32 -6.29
N SER A 94 6.42 -6.50 -5.35
CA SER A 94 7.29 -5.78 -4.40
C SER A 94 8.35 -4.87 -5.07
N ASP A 95 8.12 -4.46 -6.32
CA ASP A 95 9.05 -3.66 -7.12
C ASP A 95 8.47 -2.28 -7.46
N LYS A 96 9.29 -1.21 -7.31
CA LYS A 96 8.87 0.18 -7.54
C LYS A 96 8.49 0.44 -9.02
N ALA A 97 9.21 -0.15 -9.98
CA ALA A 97 8.92 0.04 -11.40
C ALA A 97 7.66 -0.71 -11.83
N GLU A 98 7.47 -1.92 -11.29
CA GLU A 98 6.22 -2.68 -11.49
C GLU A 98 5.04 -1.96 -10.85
N ALA A 99 5.18 -1.38 -9.65
CA ALA A 99 4.12 -0.61 -9.00
C ALA A 99 3.65 0.56 -9.86
N ALA A 100 4.58 1.31 -10.45
CA ALA A 100 4.28 2.38 -11.39
C ALA A 100 3.58 1.84 -12.66
N SER A 101 4.11 0.77 -13.25
CA SER A 101 3.55 0.13 -14.45
C SER A 101 2.13 -0.40 -14.23
N VAL A 102 1.90 -1.03 -13.09
CA VAL A 102 0.59 -1.58 -12.71
C VAL A 102 -0.43 -0.46 -12.49
N ALA A 103 -0.05 0.62 -11.80
CA ALA A 103 -0.93 1.77 -11.61
C ALA A 103 -1.35 2.39 -12.96
N ALA A 104 -0.39 2.59 -13.87
CA ALA A 104 -0.67 3.09 -15.22
C ALA A 104 -1.63 2.15 -15.97
N ARG A 105 -1.42 0.83 -15.92
CA ARG A 105 -2.29 -0.15 -16.55
C ARG A 105 -3.71 -0.11 -16.02
N LEU A 106 -3.89 -0.09 -14.70
CA LEU A 106 -5.22 -0.01 -14.06
C LEU A 106 -5.99 1.23 -14.53
N ILE A 107 -5.30 2.36 -14.68
CA ILE A 107 -5.89 3.63 -15.13
C ILE A 107 -6.17 3.61 -16.62
N GLU A 108 -5.15 3.34 -17.44
CA GLU A 108 -5.19 3.54 -18.89
C GLU A 108 -5.92 2.43 -19.64
N LYS A 109 -5.74 1.17 -19.21
CA LYS A 109 -6.31 0.01 -19.91
C LYS A 109 -7.58 -0.49 -19.23
N ASP A 110 -7.51 -0.71 -17.91
CA ASP A 110 -8.60 -1.29 -17.17
C ASP A 110 -9.71 -0.28 -16.86
N LYS A 111 -9.38 1.05 -16.92
CA LYS A 111 -10.32 2.17 -16.74
C LYS A 111 -11.01 2.12 -15.38
N VAL A 112 -10.24 1.94 -14.32
CA VAL A 112 -10.75 1.94 -12.95
C VAL A 112 -11.16 3.35 -12.52
N SER A 113 -12.19 3.45 -11.67
CA SER A 113 -12.69 4.75 -11.16
C SER A 113 -11.91 5.25 -9.95
N VAL A 114 -11.30 4.33 -9.20
CA VAL A 114 -10.47 4.59 -8.02
C VAL A 114 -9.51 3.43 -7.83
N ILE A 115 -8.37 3.69 -7.20
CA ILE A 115 -7.36 2.68 -6.85
C ILE A 115 -7.34 2.50 -5.32
N VAL A 116 -7.21 1.26 -4.86
CA VAL A 116 -6.93 0.89 -3.46
C VAL A 116 -5.58 0.20 -3.39
N GLY A 117 -4.71 0.65 -2.49
CA GLY A 117 -3.33 0.16 -2.32
C GLY A 117 -2.32 1.31 -2.39
N SER A 118 -1.06 1.04 -2.13
CA SER A 118 -0.42 -0.25 -1.95
C SER A 118 0.01 -0.45 -0.49
N TYR A 119 0.30 -1.71 -0.13
CA TYR A 119 1.20 -1.99 0.98
C TYR A 119 2.56 -1.37 0.72
N GLY A 120 3.11 -0.71 1.72
CA GLY A 120 4.44 -0.13 1.66
C GLY A 120 4.52 1.23 0.97
N SER A 121 5.22 2.16 1.64
CA SER A 121 5.32 3.56 1.22
C SER A 121 6.06 3.71 -0.10
N SER A 122 7.16 2.98 -0.30
CA SER A 122 7.97 3.03 -1.51
C SER A 122 7.18 2.67 -2.77
N LEU A 123 6.33 1.64 -2.69
CA LEU A 123 5.48 1.19 -3.80
C LEU A 123 4.36 2.20 -4.10
N SER A 124 3.76 2.75 -3.04
CA SER A 124 2.73 3.80 -3.16
C SER A 124 3.29 5.08 -3.77
N MET A 125 4.47 5.52 -3.33
CA MET A 125 5.17 6.71 -3.87
C MET A 125 5.52 6.54 -5.35
N ALA A 126 5.92 5.33 -5.77
CA ALA A 126 6.22 5.04 -7.17
C ALA A 126 5.02 5.24 -8.10
N ALA A 127 3.79 4.99 -7.61
CA ALA A 127 2.55 5.24 -8.35
C ALA A 127 2.06 6.70 -8.23
N GLY A 128 2.61 7.49 -7.30
CA GLY A 128 2.06 8.79 -6.90
C GLY A 128 1.84 9.78 -8.05
N ASN A 129 2.85 10.01 -8.89
CA ASN A 129 2.74 10.93 -10.03
C ASN A 129 1.73 10.43 -11.09
N ILE A 130 1.68 9.12 -11.31
CA ILE A 130 0.75 8.50 -12.27
C ILE A 130 -0.70 8.76 -11.84
N VAL A 131 -0.99 8.53 -10.57
CA VAL A 131 -2.30 8.79 -9.94
C VAL A 131 -2.68 10.27 -10.10
N LYS A 132 -1.77 11.18 -9.74
CA LYS A 132 -1.99 12.62 -9.81
C LYS A 132 -2.23 13.12 -11.23
N ASP A 133 -1.33 12.78 -12.16
CA ASP A 133 -1.37 13.28 -13.53
C ASP A 133 -2.57 12.74 -14.32
N SER A 134 -2.96 11.50 -14.04
CA SER A 134 -4.15 10.86 -14.61
C SER A 134 -5.47 11.31 -13.97
N LYS A 135 -5.42 12.03 -12.84
CA LYS A 135 -6.58 12.46 -12.06
C LYS A 135 -7.51 11.32 -11.66
N VAL A 136 -6.94 10.17 -11.32
CA VAL A 136 -7.66 9.02 -10.78
C VAL A 136 -7.26 8.86 -9.31
N PRO A 137 -8.19 8.99 -8.34
CA PRO A 137 -7.81 8.95 -6.93
C PRO A 137 -7.35 7.57 -6.48
N ALA A 138 -6.42 7.56 -5.53
CA ALA A 138 -5.96 6.35 -4.85
C ALA A 138 -6.14 6.48 -3.34
N VAL A 139 -6.48 5.37 -2.69
CA VAL A 139 -6.55 5.23 -1.23
C VAL A 139 -5.54 4.18 -0.79
N GLY A 140 -4.45 4.63 -0.20
CA GLY A 140 -3.39 3.76 0.33
C GLY A 140 -3.86 2.96 1.54
N THR A 141 -3.34 1.75 1.67
CA THR A 141 -3.69 0.81 2.74
C THR A 141 -2.79 0.99 3.96
N SER A 142 -1.51 0.60 3.87
CA SER A 142 -0.50 0.73 4.94
C SER A 142 0.78 1.42 4.43
N CYS A 143 0.63 2.58 3.85
CA CYS A 143 1.71 3.40 3.31
C CYS A 143 1.91 4.66 4.15
N THR A 144 2.58 4.52 5.29
CA THR A 144 2.61 5.46 6.40
C THR A 144 3.54 6.66 6.22
N ASN A 145 4.49 6.62 5.27
CA ASN A 145 5.41 7.74 5.02
C ASN A 145 4.66 8.99 4.54
N PRO A 146 4.87 10.17 5.14
CA PRO A 146 4.20 11.40 4.74
C PRO A 146 4.36 11.78 3.26
N GLN A 147 5.45 11.32 2.62
CA GLN A 147 5.71 11.64 1.22
C GLN A 147 4.70 11.01 0.23
N VAL A 148 3.93 10.01 0.67
CA VAL A 148 2.89 9.38 -0.17
C VAL A 148 1.81 10.38 -0.59
N THR A 149 1.36 11.22 0.33
CA THR A 149 0.31 12.22 0.10
C THR A 149 0.86 13.64 -0.09
N ALA A 150 2.15 13.87 0.22
CA ALA A 150 2.77 15.18 0.13
C ALA A 150 2.69 15.74 -1.31
N ASN A 151 2.07 16.91 -1.46
CA ASN A 151 1.85 17.55 -2.76
C ASN A 151 1.06 16.70 -3.79
N ASN A 152 0.26 15.75 -3.32
CA ASN A 152 -0.55 14.87 -4.15
C ASN A 152 -1.99 14.82 -3.65
N ASP A 153 -2.84 15.65 -4.20
CA ASP A 153 -4.25 15.77 -3.86
C ASP A 153 -5.15 14.66 -4.46
N TYR A 154 -4.56 13.69 -5.14
CA TYR A 154 -5.20 12.48 -5.62
C TYR A 154 -4.78 11.20 -4.87
N TYR A 155 -3.86 11.29 -3.92
CA TYR A 155 -3.48 10.17 -3.07
C TYR A 155 -3.95 10.40 -1.63
N PHE A 156 -4.77 9.51 -1.13
CA PHE A 156 -5.31 9.45 0.23
C PHE A 156 -4.82 8.20 0.92
N ARG A 157 -5.08 8.03 2.21
CA ARG A 157 -4.73 6.79 2.91
C ARG A 157 -5.70 6.42 4.01
N ALA A 158 -5.69 5.15 4.40
CA ALA A 158 -6.45 4.63 5.54
C ALA A 158 -5.61 4.49 6.82
N CYS A 159 -4.27 4.45 6.71
CA CYS A 159 -3.34 4.30 7.83
C CYS A 159 -2.94 5.64 8.45
N PHE A 160 -2.43 5.61 9.68
CA PHE A 160 -1.76 6.75 10.31
C PHE A 160 -0.44 7.09 9.60
N ILE A 161 0.28 8.11 10.06
CA ILE A 161 1.54 8.56 9.45
C ILE A 161 2.75 8.35 10.36
N ASP A 162 3.94 8.15 9.77
CA ASP A 162 5.19 7.87 10.48
C ASP A 162 5.60 8.90 11.53
N PRO A 163 5.36 10.22 11.40
CA PRO A 163 5.63 11.18 12.47
C PRO A 163 4.88 10.85 13.77
N PHE A 164 3.63 10.38 13.63
CA PHE A 164 2.84 9.96 14.78
C PHE A 164 3.35 8.60 15.30
N GLN A 165 3.56 7.61 14.42
CA GLN A 165 4.07 6.29 14.77
C GLN A 165 5.43 6.37 15.46
N GLY A 166 6.38 7.14 14.93
CA GLY A 166 7.70 7.35 15.53
C GLY A 166 7.60 8.00 16.92
N THR A 167 6.69 8.97 17.09
CA THR A 167 6.43 9.59 18.39
C THR A 167 5.86 8.60 19.39
N VAL A 168 4.93 7.75 19.00
CA VAL A 168 4.34 6.70 19.86
C VAL A 168 5.43 5.75 20.35
N MET A 169 6.30 5.24 19.47
CA MET A 169 7.36 4.31 19.84
C MET A 169 8.47 4.97 20.64
N ALA A 170 8.80 6.23 20.39
CA ALA A 170 9.76 6.98 21.21
C ALA A 170 9.23 7.20 22.64
N ASN A 171 7.95 7.55 22.80
CA ASN A 171 7.32 7.66 24.11
C ASN A 171 7.28 6.32 24.83
N TYR A 172 7.00 5.24 24.11
CA TYR A 172 7.03 3.89 24.68
C TYR A 172 8.42 3.56 25.21
N ALA A 173 9.47 3.70 24.39
CA ALA A 173 10.86 3.47 24.81
C ALA A 173 11.23 4.28 26.06
N PHE A 174 10.91 5.58 26.05
CA PHE A 174 11.19 6.50 27.15
C PHE A 174 10.45 6.10 28.45
N LYS A 175 9.17 5.71 28.35
CA LYS A 175 8.38 5.22 29.49
C LYS A 175 8.91 3.91 30.06
N GLN A 176 9.49 3.05 29.21
CA GLN A 176 10.18 1.82 29.67
C GLN A 176 11.55 2.10 30.29
N GLY A 177 11.96 3.36 30.40
CA GLY A 177 13.19 3.78 31.05
C GLY A 177 14.43 3.81 30.14
N ALA A 178 14.27 3.64 28.84
CA ALA A 178 15.38 3.72 27.90
C ALA A 178 15.96 5.14 27.87
N LYS A 179 17.28 5.24 27.95
CA LYS A 179 18.07 6.47 27.86
C LYS A 179 18.98 6.47 26.65
N LYS A 180 19.36 5.30 26.18
CA LYS A 180 20.26 5.05 25.04
C LYS A 180 19.61 4.06 24.09
N VAL A 181 19.33 4.48 22.87
CA VAL A 181 18.70 3.62 21.85
C VAL A 181 19.61 3.50 20.64
N ALA A 182 19.75 2.28 20.13
CA ALA A 182 20.30 2.05 18.79
C ALA A 182 19.16 1.97 17.77
N ILE A 183 19.40 2.45 16.56
CA ILE A 183 18.47 2.36 15.43
C ILE A 183 19.09 1.45 14.37
N VAL A 184 18.30 0.51 13.84
CA VAL A 184 18.69 -0.33 12.70
C VAL A 184 17.65 -0.16 11.61
N GLN A 185 18.02 0.42 10.48
CA GLN A 185 17.05 0.77 9.44
C GLN A 185 17.36 0.12 8.10
N GLU A 186 16.31 -0.26 7.39
CA GLU A 186 16.34 -0.75 6.02
C GLU A 186 16.44 0.43 5.05
N VAL A 187 17.65 0.75 4.56
CA VAL A 187 17.89 2.00 3.80
C VAL A 187 17.34 2.00 2.37
N SER A 188 17.02 0.84 1.81
CA SER A 188 16.33 0.72 0.52
C SER A 188 14.81 0.98 0.60
N ASN A 189 14.29 1.09 1.82
CA ASN A 189 12.86 1.22 2.11
C ASN A 189 12.52 2.62 2.66
N ASP A 190 11.80 3.41 1.88
CA ASP A 190 11.44 4.79 2.25
C ASP A 190 10.61 4.87 3.55
N TYR A 191 9.81 3.84 3.85
CA TYR A 191 9.11 3.71 5.13
C TYR A 191 10.10 3.62 6.29
N ALA A 192 11.02 2.68 6.24
CA ALA A 192 11.96 2.41 7.34
C ALA A 192 12.84 3.63 7.64
N VAL A 193 13.36 4.29 6.60
CA VAL A 193 14.17 5.51 6.74
C VAL A 193 13.34 6.65 7.33
N GLY A 194 12.11 6.83 6.86
CA GLY A 194 11.20 7.85 7.38
C GLY A 194 10.86 7.63 8.85
N LEU A 195 10.45 6.42 9.20
CA LEU A 195 10.05 6.08 10.57
C LEU A 195 11.23 6.16 11.55
N ALA A 196 12.43 5.70 11.13
CA ALA A 196 13.66 5.84 11.92
C ALA A 196 13.97 7.32 12.24
N LYS A 197 13.84 8.19 11.24
CA LYS A 197 14.04 9.64 11.41
C LYS A 197 13.06 10.22 12.45
N PHE A 198 11.77 9.93 12.31
CA PHE A 198 10.76 10.50 13.22
C PHE A 198 10.87 9.95 14.64
N PHE A 199 11.21 8.67 14.80
CA PHE A 199 11.53 8.11 16.10
C PHE A 199 12.74 8.82 16.74
N LYS A 200 13.84 8.97 15.98
CA LYS A 200 15.05 9.67 16.45
C LYS A 200 14.72 11.07 16.94
N GLU A 201 14.04 11.87 16.12
CA GLU A 201 13.67 13.26 16.45
C GLU A 201 12.81 13.32 17.74
N ALA A 202 11.84 12.43 17.85
CA ALA A 202 10.98 12.36 19.03
C ALA A 202 11.73 11.89 20.28
N PHE A 203 12.60 10.90 20.17
CA PHE A 203 13.34 10.36 21.31
C PHE A 203 14.38 11.36 21.84
N ILE A 204 15.13 12.02 20.96
CA ILE A 204 16.05 13.12 21.35
C ILE A 204 15.28 14.24 22.06
N LYS A 205 14.11 14.62 21.56
CA LYS A 205 13.26 15.64 22.20
C LYS A 205 12.81 15.22 23.61
N LEU A 206 12.50 13.95 23.83
CA LEU A 206 12.07 13.41 25.13
C LEU A 206 13.23 13.35 26.14
N THR A 207 14.40 12.95 25.69
CA THR A 207 15.60 12.84 26.56
C THR A 207 16.30 14.16 26.79
N GLY A 208 16.17 15.12 25.85
CA GLY A 208 16.94 16.36 25.83
C GLY A 208 18.44 16.13 25.50
N ASP A 209 18.81 14.95 25.02
CA ASP A 209 20.21 14.57 24.76
C ASP A 209 20.36 14.01 23.34
N GLU A 210 21.10 14.66 22.49
CA GLU A 210 21.39 14.19 21.13
C GLU A 210 22.20 12.86 21.12
N ASN A 211 22.97 12.58 22.19
CA ASN A 211 23.73 11.33 22.34
C ASN A 211 22.84 10.16 22.83
N SER A 212 21.57 10.37 23.05
CA SER A 212 20.62 9.31 23.40
C SER A 212 20.44 8.27 22.27
N ILE A 213 20.75 8.64 21.02
CA ILE A 213 20.88 7.70 19.90
C ILE A 213 22.35 7.29 19.77
N VAL A 214 22.67 6.11 20.28
CA VAL A 214 24.05 5.64 20.40
C VAL A 214 24.64 5.00 19.14
N GLU A 215 23.77 4.57 18.21
CA GLU A 215 24.17 3.98 16.93
C GLU A 215 23.01 4.11 15.92
N ILE A 216 23.33 4.32 14.65
CA ILE A 216 22.41 4.17 13.54
C ILE A 216 23.06 3.25 12.51
N ALA A 217 22.58 2.04 12.43
CA ALA A 217 23.06 1.03 11.51
C ALA A 217 22.09 0.81 10.35
N ASN A 218 22.63 0.46 9.20
CA ASN A 218 21.90 0.34 7.94
C ASN A 218 22.06 -1.06 7.35
N TYR A 219 20.97 -1.56 6.74
CA TYR A 219 20.96 -2.76 5.91
C TYR A 219 20.11 -2.55 4.66
N GLN A 220 20.21 -3.46 3.70
CA GLN A 220 19.43 -3.45 2.46
C GLN A 220 18.32 -4.51 2.52
N THR A 221 17.23 -4.28 1.79
CA THR A 221 16.22 -5.32 1.53
C THR A 221 16.90 -6.59 1.01
N GLY A 222 16.55 -7.74 1.55
CA GLY A 222 17.11 -9.04 1.19
C GLY A 222 18.41 -9.42 1.93
N ASP A 223 18.97 -8.54 2.78
CA ASP A 223 20.11 -8.90 3.63
C ASP A 223 19.72 -10.02 4.61
N LYS A 224 20.63 -10.96 4.82
CA LYS A 224 20.40 -12.14 5.66
C LYS A 224 21.40 -12.29 6.81
N ASP A 225 22.48 -11.52 6.81
CA ASP A 225 23.52 -11.56 7.84
C ASP A 225 23.70 -10.17 8.45
N PHE A 226 23.35 -10.05 9.70
CA PHE A 226 23.42 -8.81 10.49
C PHE A 226 24.54 -8.84 11.55
N SER A 227 25.41 -9.85 11.52
CA SER A 227 26.44 -10.10 12.55
C SER A 227 27.35 -8.90 12.80
N ALA A 228 27.80 -8.23 11.73
CA ALA A 228 28.67 -7.07 11.83
C ALA A 228 27.95 -5.87 12.48
N ILE A 229 26.74 -5.57 12.06
CA ILE A 229 25.88 -4.50 12.60
C ILE A 229 25.61 -4.77 14.08
N LEU A 230 25.21 -5.99 14.42
CA LEU A 230 24.84 -6.39 15.77
C LEU A 230 26.03 -6.39 16.71
N THR A 231 27.24 -6.74 16.24
CA THR A 231 28.48 -6.66 17.01
C THR A 231 28.77 -5.20 17.41
N ASN A 232 28.61 -4.26 16.49
CA ASN A 232 28.79 -2.84 16.75
C ASN A 232 27.74 -2.32 17.76
N ILE A 233 26.48 -2.69 17.58
CA ILE A 233 25.39 -2.32 18.49
C ILE A 233 25.62 -2.86 19.89
N LYS A 234 26.04 -4.13 20.01
CA LYS A 234 26.36 -4.76 21.30
C LYS A 234 27.44 -3.99 22.05
N ALA A 235 28.48 -3.50 21.35
CA ALA A 235 29.56 -2.71 21.94
C ALA A 235 29.07 -1.34 22.49
N LYS A 236 27.96 -0.82 21.97
CA LYS A 236 27.35 0.45 22.44
C LYS A 236 26.46 0.24 23.67
N ASN A 237 26.07 -0.99 23.97
CA ASN A 237 25.23 -1.37 25.10
C ASN A 237 23.95 -0.49 25.20
N PRO A 238 23.08 -0.48 24.18
CA PRO A 238 21.84 0.30 24.21
C PRO A 238 20.83 -0.30 25.20
N ASP A 239 19.96 0.57 25.76
CA ASP A 239 18.85 0.16 26.62
C ASP A 239 17.69 -0.44 25.80
N ALA A 240 17.59 -0.09 24.52
CA ALA A 240 16.61 -0.61 23.57
C ALA A 240 17.12 -0.45 22.13
N ILE A 241 16.52 -1.22 21.20
CA ILE A 241 16.84 -1.17 19.78
C ILE A 241 15.54 -0.90 19.01
N PHE A 242 15.51 0.18 18.23
CA PHE A 242 14.42 0.47 17.31
C PHE A 242 14.82 0.05 15.89
N ALA A 243 14.05 -0.87 15.31
CA ALA A 243 14.42 -1.51 14.05
C ALA A 243 13.28 -1.46 13.01
N PRO A 244 12.94 -0.26 12.48
CA PRO A 244 11.94 -0.16 11.42
C PRO A 244 12.46 -0.80 10.14
N GLY A 245 11.66 -1.70 9.56
CA GLY A 245 11.97 -2.45 8.35
C GLY A 245 10.88 -3.45 8.03
N ASN A 246 11.04 -4.20 6.97
CA ASN A 246 10.11 -5.26 6.62
C ASN A 246 10.21 -6.45 7.61
N PHE A 247 9.17 -7.25 7.63
CA PHE A 247 8.99 -8.31 8.62
C PHE A 247 10.08 -9.40 8.56
N THR A 248 10.50 -9.83 7.37
CA THR A 248 11.46 -10.94 7.21
C THR A 248 12.84 -10.58 7.74
N GLU A 249 13.42 -9.46 7.26
CA GLU A 249 14.73 -8.97 7.68
C GLU A 249 14.73 -8.58 9.16
N SER A 250 13.67 -7.93 9.63
CA SER A 250 13.53 -7.55 11.03
C SER A 250 13.49 -8.76 11.96
N ALA A 251 12.77 -9.82 11.58
CA ALA A 251 12.72 -11.06 12.36
C ALA A 251 14.10 -11.76 12.40
N LEU A 252 14.82 -11.81 11.27
CA LEU A 252 16.18 -12.33 11.20
C LEU A 252 17.16 -11.51 12.06
N LEU A 253 17.03 -10.19 12.02
CA LEU A 253 17.84 -9.27 12.83
C LEU A 253 17.66 -9.56 14.32
N VAL A 254 16.41 -9.64 14.80
CA VAL A 254 16.11 -9.95 16.20
C VAL A 254 16.67 -11.32 16.58
N LYS A 255 16.44 -12.34 15.75
CA LYS A 255 16.95 -13.70 15.99
C LYS A 255 18.46 -13.74 16.13
N GLN A 256 19.20 -13.11 15.21
CA GLN A 256 20.66 -13.05 15.27
C GLN A 256 21.15 -12.22 16.46
N ALA A 257 20.43 -11.17 16.85
CA ALA A 257 20.75 -10.42 18.05
C ALA A 257 20.70 -11.29 19.32
N ARG A 258 19.66 -12.10 19.46
CA ARG A 258 19.52 -13.04 20.60
C ARG A 258 20.63 -14.09 20.58
N GLN A 259 21.00 -14.61 19.41
CA GLN A 259 22.12 -15.56 19.27
C GLN A 259 23.47 -14.94 19.67
N LEU A 260 23.65 -13.64 19.47
CA LEU A 260 24.81 -12.88 19.91
C LEU A 260 24.74 -12.45 21.39
N GLY A 261 23.69 -12.81 22.11
CA GLY A 261 23.47 -12.44 23.52
C GLY A 261 23.16 -10.95 23.71
N ILE A 262 22.45 -10.33 22.77
CA ILE A 262 21.89 -8.98 22.93
C ILE A 262 20.51 -9.15 23.57
N GLU A 263 20.37 -8.76 24.84
CA GLU A 263 19.12 -8.86 25.61
C GLU A 263 18.26 -7.59 25.52
N ALA A 264 18.79 -6.50 24.99
CA ALA A 264 18.05 -5.25 24.83
C ALA A 264 16.72 -5.48 24.10
N PRO A 265 15.59 -4.87 24.56
CA PRO A 265 14.30 -5.00 23.92
C PRO A 265 14.31 -4.40 22.51
N PHE A 266 13.71 -5.13 21.57
CA PHE A 266 13.50 -4.68 20.22
C PHE A 266 12.11 -4.06 20.02
N MET A 267 12.09 -3.00 19.24
CA MET A 267 10.87 -2.28 18.90
C MET A 267 10.84 -2.01 17.40
N GLY A 268 9.64 -2.08 16.81
CA GLY A 268 9.44 -1.82 15.39
C GLY A 268 8.13 -1.11 15.09
N GLY A 269 7.75 -1.16 13.84
CA GLY A 269 6.51 -0.57 13.34
C GLY A 269 5.49 -1.61 12.89
N ASP A 270 4.44 -1.12 12.26
CA ASP A 270 3.26 -1.87 11.83
C ASP A 270 3.54 -3.01 10.83
N THR A 271 4.63 -2.91 10.07
CA THR A 271 5.07 -3.95 9.14
C THR A 271 5.38 -5.29 9.80
N TRP A 272 5.70 -5.29 11.11
CA TRP A 272 6.01 -6.53 11.84
C TRP A 272 4.78 -7.39 12.13
N GLU A 273 3.56 -6.85 12.00
CA GLU A 273 2.32 -7.58 12.33
C GLU A 273 1.93 -8.58 11.23
N THR A 274 2.81 -9.54 10.98
CA THR A 274 2.61 -10.66 10.05
C THR A 274 2.93 -11.99 10.71
N GLN A 275 2.28 -13.06 10.27
CA GLN A 275 2.63 -14.41 10.74
C GLN A 275 4.06 -14.77 10.36
N GLU A 276 4.55 -14.28 9.20
CA GLU A 276 5.92 -14.53 8.76
C GLU A 276 6.97 -13.98 9.71
N PHE A 277 6.75 -12.81 10.32
CA PHE A 277 7.63 -12.27 11.35
C PHE A 277 7.80 -13.26 12.52
N ILE A 278 6.71 -13.87 12.97
CA ILE A 278 6.72 -14.87 14.05
C ILE A 278 7.39 -16.16 13.57
N ASP A 279 7.05 -16.65 12.38
CA ASP A 279 7.57 -17.92 11.86
C ASP A 279 9.10 -17.87 11.62
N VAL A 280 9.61 -16.76 11.12
CA VAL A 280 11.05 -16.53 10.89
C VAL A 280 11.80 -16.33 12.20
N GLY A 281 11.25 -15.50 13.09
CA GLY A 281 11.88 -15.14 14.36
C GLY A 281 11.79 -16.24 15.41
N GLY A 282 10.70 -17.02 15.38
CA GLY A 282 10.43 -18.07 16.37
C GLY A 282 10.35 -17.50 17.79
N LYS A 283 10.95 -18.20 18.75
CA LYS A 283 10.99 -17.77 20.15
C LYS A 283 11.81 -16.49 20.40
N ASP A 284 12.69 -16.15 19.47
CA ASP A 284 13.61 -15.04 19.67
C ASP A 284 12.93 -13.66 19.50
N VAL A 285 11.72 -13.64 18.90
CA VAL A 285 10.89 -12.43 18.79
C VAL A 285 9.87 -12.28 19.92
N GLU A 286 9.85 -13.18 20.90
CA GLU A 286 9.03 -13.00 22.09
C GLU A 286 9.40 -11.71 22.82
N GLY A 287 8.39 -10.95 23.26
CA GLY A 287 8.57 -9.70 24.00
C GLY A 287 8.99 -8.48 23.16
N VAL A 288 9.09 -8.58 21.82
CA VAL A 288 9.26 -7.39 20.99
C VAL A 288 8.01 -6.51 21.07
N ALA A 289 8.17 -5.20 20.85
CA ALA A 289 7.05 -4.26 20.79
C ALA A 289 6.92 -3.65 19.41
N LEU A 290 5.70 -3.43 18.95
CA LEU A 290 5.43 -2.75 17.69
C LEU A 290 4.22 -1.83 17.81
N SER A 291 4.25 -0.72 17.07
CA SER A 291 3.08 0.14 16.91
C SER A 291 2.22 -0.33 15.75
N THR A 292 0.91 -0.30 15.91
CA THR A 292 -0.03 -0.70 14.87
C THR A 292 -1.34 0.10 14.97
N ALA A 293 -2.21 -0.01 13.95
CA ALA A 293 -3.41 0.82 13.82
C ALA A 293 -4.67 0.17 14.39
N PHE A 294 -4.64 -1.12 14.73
CA PHE A 294 -5.84 -1.86 15.09
C PHE A 294 -5.55 -2.97 16.10
N ASP A 295 -6.46 -3.10 17.05
CA ASP A 295 -6.57 -4.26 17.90
C ASP A 295 -8.03 -4.66 18.07
N ARG A 296 -8.31 -5.96 18.03
CA ARG A 296 -9.67 -6.51 18.16
C ARG A 296 -10.35 -6.16 19.51
N GLU A 297 -9.57 -6.06 20.57
CA GLU A 297 -10.09 -5.74 21.92
C GLU A 297 -10.48 -4.27 22.04
N LYS A 298 -9.96 -3.42 21.15
CA LYS A 298 -10.27 -1.99 21.05
C LYS A 298 -11.26 -1.67 19.91
N ALA A 299 -11.72 -2.69 19.20
CA ALA A 299 -12.67 -2.54 18.08
C ALA A 299 -14.08 -2.22 18.60
N THR A 300 -14.52 -0.98 18.45
CA THR A 300 -15.76 -0.49 19.06
C THR A 300 -16.87 -0.20 18.06
N THR A 301 -16.55 -0.04 16.76
CA THR A 301 -17.55 0.29 15.74
C THR A 301 -18.41 -0.93 15.37
N PRO A 302 -19.67 -0.74 14.97
CA PRO A 302 -20.49 -1.82 14.39
C PRO A 302 -19.83 -2.49 13.19
N GLU A 303 -19.16 -1.71 12.31
CA GLU A 303 -18.45 -2.25 11.16
C GLU A 303 -17.26 -3.12 11.58
N ALA A 304 -16.54 -2.74 12.65
CA ALA A 304 -15.46 -3.56 13.20
C ALA A 304 -15.94 -4.92 13.72
N LYS A 305 -17.10 -4.95 14.38
CA LYS A 305 -17.69 -6.22 14.84
C LYS A 305 -18.07 -7.12 13.68
N LYS A 306 -18.72 -6.54 12.66
CA LYS A 306 -19.09 -7.27 11.44
C LYS A 306 -17.86 -7.82 10.72
N PHE A 307 -16.82 -7.00 10.58
CA PHE A 307 -15.53 -7.40 10.00
C PHE A 307 -14.91 -8.58 10.76
N LEU A 308 -14.81 -8.51 12.10
CA LEU A 308 -14.23 -9.55 12.92
C LEU A 308 -14.99 -10.87 12.77
N ASP A 309 -16.32 -10.83 12.87
CA ASP A 309 -17.18 -12.01 12.75
C ASP A 309 -17.05 -12.68 11.38
N GLU A 310 -17.08 -11.89 10.30
CA GLU A 310 -17.01 -12.43 8.94
C GLU A 310 -15.58 -12.86 8.57
N TYR A 311 -14.54 -12.18 9.08
CA TYR A 311 -13.16 -12.57 8.84
C TYR A 311 -12.85 -13.96 9.41
N VAL A 312 -13.26 -14.22 10.65
CA VAL A 312 -13.05 -15.53 11.29
C VAL A 312 -13.78 -16.65 10.54
N LYS A 313 -14.99 -16.38 10.03
CA LYS A 313 -15.75 -17.35 9.21
C LYS A 313 -15.05 -17.68 7.91
N GLU A 314 -14.49 -16.66 7.24
CA GLU A 314 -13.86 -16.80 5.91
C GLU A 314 -12.47 -17.38 5.99
N TYR A 315 -11.62 -16.84 6.89
CA TYR A 315 -10.18 -17.13 6.92
C TYR A 315 -9.74 -17.99 8.12
N LYS A 316 -10.65 -18.30 9.05
CA LYS A 316 -10.41 -19.18 10.23
C LYS A 316 -9.24 -18.74 11.12
N GLY A 317 -8.92 -17.45 11.15
CA GLY A 317 -7.83 -16.85 11.93
C GLY A 317 -8.18 -15.45 12.40
N GLU A 318 -7.24 -14.81 13.08
CA GLU A 318 -7.39 -13.43 13.52
C GLU A 318 -6.92 -12.47 12.43
N PRO A 319 -7.66 -11.37 12.19
CA PRO A 319 -7.20 -10.35 11.27
C PRO A 319 -6.06 -9.52 11.89
N SER A 320 -5.08 -9.15 11.07
CA SER A 320 -4.06 -8.16 11.43
C SER A 320 -4.57 -6.73 11.21
N ALA A 321 -3.83 -5.75 11.72
CA ALA A 321 -4.11 -4.34 11.41
C ALA A 321 -3.97 -4.04 9.91
N LEU A 322 -3.06 -4.71 9.20
CA LEU A 322 -2.91 -4.58 7.74
C LEU A 322 -4.22 -4.95 7.02
N THR A 323 -4.86 -6.05 7.46
CA THR A 323 -6.16 -6.46 6.92
C THR A 323 -7.26 -5.42 7.21
N ALA A 324 -7.30 -4.89 8.44
CA ALA A 324 -8.29 -3.91 8.86
C ALA A 324 -8.13 -2.57 8.11
N MET A 325 -6.89 -2.09 7.96
CA MET A 325 -6.60 -0.86 7.21
C MET A 325 -6.95 -0.98 5.72
N ALA A 326 -6.69 -2.14 5.12
CA ALA A 326 -7.04 -2.39 3.72
C ALA A 326 -8.56 -2.48 3.50
N TYR A 327 -9.28 -3.04 4.46
CA TYR A 327 -10.74 -3.00 4.50
C TYR A 327 -11.24 -1.54 4.54
N ASP A 328 -10.68 -0.71 5.44
CA ASP A 328 -11.02 0.70 5.56
C ASP A 328 -10.70 1.51 4.28
N ALA A 329 -9.57 1.23 3.63
CA ALA A 329 -9.22 1.87 2.36
C ALA A 329 -10.28 1.61 1.28
N TYR A 330 -10.80 0.39 1.22
CA TYR A 330 -11.92 0.07 0.35
C TYR A 330 -13.19 0.84 0.74
N LEU A 331 -13.53 0.91 2.03
CA LEU A 331 -14.71 1.67 2.49
C LEU A 331 -14.60 3.16 2.13
N ILE A 332 -13.45 3.77 2.33
CA ILE A 332 -13.19 5.17 1.96
C ILE A 332 -13.40 5.37 0.44
N ALA A 333 -12.89 4.45 -0.38
CA ALA A 333 -13.03 4.52 -1.82
C ALA A 333 -14.50 4.43 -2.28
N ILE A 334 -15.25 3.45 -1.77
CA ILE A 334 -16.67 3.28 -2.18
C ILE A 334 -17.58 4.36 -1.62
N ASP A 335 -17.31 4.87 -0.41
CA ASP A 335 -18.02 6.01 0.15
C ASP A 335 -17.78 7.28 -0.69
N GLY A 336 -16.54 7.47 -1.15
CA GLY A 336 -16.20 8.52 -2.11
C GLY A 336 -17.02 8.42 -3.40
N ILE A 337 -17.13 7.24 -4.00
CA ILE A 337 -17.98 7.00 -5.18
C ILE A 337 -19.45 7.30 -4.87
N LYS A 338 -19.93 6.83 -3.72
CA LYS A 338 -21.33 7.03 -3.28
C LYS A 338 -21.67 8.51 -3.14
N ARG A 339 -20.83 9.28 -2.45
CA ARG A 339 -21.04 10.72 -2.24
C ARG A 339 -20.85 11.54 -3.51
N ALA A 340 -19.95 11.13 -4.40
CA ALA A 340 -19.80 11.73 -5.72
C ALA A 340 -21.03 11.53 -6.61
N GLY A 341 -21.86 10.49 -6.36
CA GLY A 341 -23.03 10.14 -7.18
C GLY A 341 -22.66 9.80 -8.62
N SER A 342 -21.40 9.45 -8.90
CA SER A 342 -20.83 9.37 -10.25
C SER A 342 -19.56 8.54 -10.25
N THR A 343 -19.15 8.04 -11.41
CA THR A 343 -17.85 7.41 -11.65
C THR A 343 -16.79 8.42 -12.20
N ASP A 344 -17.12 9.70 -12.22
CA ASP A 344 -16.18 10.76 -12.55
C ASP A 344 -15.09 10.84 -11.49
N THR A 345 -13.84 10.65 -11.92
CA THR A 345 -12.68 10.49 -11.01
C THR A 345 -12.36 11.76 -10.22
N VAL A 346 -12.62 12.94 -10.80
CA VAL A 346 -12.41 14.23 -10.11
C VAL A 346 -13.45 14.41 -9.02
N LYS A 347 -14.73 14.09 -9.30
CA LYS A 347 -15.79 14.13 -8.28
C LYS A 347 -15.56 13.12 -7.16
N ILE A 348 -15.05 11.94 -7.50
CA ILE A 348 -14.67 10.91 -6.51
C ILE A 348 -13.54 11.46 -5.62
N ARG A 349 -12.50 12.05 -6.22
CA ARG A 349 -11.40 12.68 -5.47
C ARG A 349 -11.92 13.74 -4.51
N ASP A 350 -12.77 14.64 -4.96
CA ASP A 350 -13.34 15.71 -4.12
C ASP A 350 -14.18 15.12 -2.97
N ALA A 351 -14.94 14.08 -3.25
CA ALA A 351 -15.71 13.37 -2.24
C ALA A 351 -14.81 12.66 -1.22
N ILE A 352 -13.74 11.99 -1.65
CA ILE A 352 -12.78 11.35 -0.73
C ILE A 352 -12.10 12.40 0.14
N ALA A 353 -11.63 13.52 -0.44
CA ALA A 353 -11.01 14.61 0.31
C ALA A 353 -11.93 15.21 1.39
N ALA A 354 -13.24 15.15 1.19
CA ALA A 354 -14.25 15.61 2.14
C ALA A 354 -14.71 14.51 3.12
N THR A 355 -13.99 13.40 3.26
CA THR A 355 -14.36 12.32 4.19
C THR A 355 -14.32 12.82 5.63
N LYS A 356 -15.43 12.69 6.33
CA LYS A 356 -15.60 13.09 7.70
C LYS A 356 -16.50 12.11 8.45
N ASP A 357 -16.05 11.69 9.63
CA ASP A 357 -16.77 10.81 10.54
C ASP A 357 -17.29 9.53 9.85
N LEU A 358 -16.55 8.98 8.90
CA LEU A 358 -16.87 7.72 8.25
C LEU A 358 -16.61 6.57 9.21
N GLU A 359 -17.62 5.75 9.44
CA GLU A 359 -17.48 4.55 10.24
C GLU A 359 -16.64 3.51 9.50
N CYS A 360 -15.50 3.16 10.10
CA CYS A 360 -14.54 2.19 9.58
C CYS A 360 -14.23 1.12 10.63
N VAL A 361 -13.50 0.08 10.24
CA VAL A 361 -13.07 -1.00 11.13
C VAL A 361 -12.08 -0.49 12.18
N THR A 362 -11.14 0.35 11.78
CA THR A 362 -10.13 0.91 12.70
C THR A 362 -10.62 2.15 13.46
N GLY A 363 -11.93 2.43 13.45
CA GLY A 363 -12.57 3.55 14.12
C GLY A 363 -13.18 4.57 13.16
N MET A 364 -13.70 5.67 13.72
CA MET A 364 -14.24 6.77 12.91
C MET A 364 -13.12 7.46 12.14
N THR A 365 -13.29 7.60 10.84
CA THR A 365 -12.26 8.17 9.95
C THR A 365 -12.65 9.54 9.43
N THR A 366 -11.79 10.52 9.69
CA THR A 366 -11.84 11.85 9.09
C THR A 366 -10.49 12.11 8.44
N LEU A 367 -10.47 12.51 7.18
CA LEU A 367 -9.25 12.88 6.47
C LEU A 367 -8.94 14.35 6.69
N ASP A 368 -7.67 14.65 6.90
CA ASP A 368 -7.17 16.02 6.96
C ASP A 368 -7.00 16.63 5.55
N LYS A 369 -6.54 17.88 5.50
CA LYS A 369 -6.29 18.58 4.23
C LYS A 369 -5.24 17.94 3.32
N ASN A 370 -4.41 17.05 3.86
CA ASN A 370 -3.38 16.32 3.11
C ASN A 370 -3.88 14.95 2.62
N GLY A 371 -5.09 14.54 3.01
CA GLY A 371 -5.62 13.21 2.72
C GLY A 371 -5.17 12.13 3.72
N ASP A 372 -4.67 12.55 4.88
CA ASP A 372 -4.23 11.66 5.96
C ASP A 372 -5.33 11.52 7.02
N PRO A 373 -5.61 10.31 7.54
CA PRO A 373 -6.60 10.15 8.58
C PRO A 373 -6.06 10.54 9.95
N ILE A 374 -6.92 11.12 10.76
CA ILE A 374 -6.67 11.37 12.18
C ILE A 374 -6.99 10.09 12.93
N LYS A 375 -5.99 9.28 13.23
CA LYS A 375 -6.15 7.97 13.89
C LYS A 375 -5.23 7.82 15.09
N GLY A 376 -5.64 6.98 16.03
CA GLY A 376 -4.81 6.50 17.12
C GLY A 376 -3.88 5.37 16.69
N ALA A 377 -2.95 5.01 17.57
CA ALA A 377 -2.16 3.81 17.45
C ALA A 377 -2.33 2.96 18.73
N VAL A 378 -2.10 1.68 18.59
CA VAL A 378 -1.97 0.75 19.68
C VAL A 378 -0.56 0.14 19.66
N ILE A 379 -0.08 -0.33 20.81
CA ILE A 379 1.17 -1.06 20.89
C ILE A 379 0.82 -2.53 21.12
N LYS A 380 1.47 -3.41 20.35
CA LYS A 380 1.39 -4.86 20.51
C LYS A 380 2.74 -5.43 20.86
N THR A 381 2.72 -6.61 21.44
CA THR A 381 3.89 -7.44 21.71
C THR A 381 3.67 -8.83 21.14
N VAL A 382 4.74 -9.58 20.93
CA VAL A 382 4.64 -11.02 20.68
C VAL A 382 4.66 -11.75 22.02
N LYS A 383 3.62 -12.52 22.29
CA LYS A 383 3.49 -13.37 23.48
C LYS A 383 2.92 -14.73 23.10
N ASP A 384 3.61 -15.78 23.49
CA ASP A 384 3.25 -17.18 23.18
C ASP A 384 3.05 -17.39 21.66
N GLY A 385 3.92 -16.78 20.85
CA GLY A 385 3.87 -16.84 19.39
C GLY A 385 2.67 -16.11 18.76
N LYS A 386 2.10 -15.12 19.43
CA LYS A 386 0.96 -14.32 18.93
C LYS A 386 1.14 -12.84 19.20
N PHE A 387 0.61 -12.02 18.34
CA PHE A 387 0.50 -10.58 18.60
C PHE A 387 -0.62 -10.33 19.60
N THR A 388 -0.28 -9.68 20.71
CA THR A 388 -1.22 -9.34 21.78
C THR A 388 -1.11 -7.85 22.09
N PHE A 389 -2.23 -7.25 22.51
CA PHE A 389 -2.25 -5.86 22.96
C PHE A 389 -1.34 -5.67 24.17
N LEU A 390 -0.60 -4.59 24.19
CA LEU A 390 0.26 -4.17 25.30
C LEU A 390 -0.33 -2.90 25.92
N ASP A 391 -0.72 -2.99 27.21
CA ASP A 391 -1.31 -1.87 27.97
C ASP A 391 -0.30 -0.74 28.25
#